data_f130fd073a90e9a126892cf069ea1aee
#
_entry.id   f130fd073a90e9a126892cf069ea1aee
#
_cell.length_a   1.000
_cell.length_b   1.000
_cell.length_c   1.000
_cell.angle_alpha   90.00
_cell.angle_beta   90.00
_cell.angle_gamma   90.00
#
_symmetry.space_group_name_H-M   'P 1'
#
loop_
_entity.id
_entity.type
_entity.pdbx_description
1 polymer ?
#
loop_
_entity_poly.entity_id
_entity_poly.type
_entity_poly.pdbx_seq_one_letter_code
_entity_poly.pdbx_strand_id
1 'polypeptide(L)'
;MCIRDRFGRTIYSQGRLTPTDYGRDHHPRCFSLWMAGGGVKGGVVHGETDDFSYNIVKDPVHIRDFQATILHLFGIDHKRFTHKHRGLDAKLTGVEPARVVREVLA
;
A
#
# COMPACT_ATOMS: atom_id res chain seq x y z
N MET A 1 5.43 -8.92 10.63
CA MET A 1 4.02 -8.51 10.76
C MET A 1 3.78 -7.28 9.90
N CYS A 2 2.68 -7.23 9.17
CA CYS A 2 2.29 -6.07 8.36
C CYS A 2 0.91 -5.61 8.80
N ILE A 3 0.78 -4.34 9.13
CA ILE A 3 -0.49 -3.72 9.52
C ILE A 3 -0.77 -2.59 8.52
N ARG A 4 -1.95 -2.59 7.97
CA ARG A 4 -2.42 -1.49 7.13
C ARG A 4 -3.85 -1.13 7.48
N ASP A 5 -4.16 0.13 7.42
CA ASP A 5 -5.54 0.58 7.31
C ASP A 5 -6.04 0.34 5.89
N ARG A 6 -7.33 0.14 5.75
CA ARG A 6 -7.95 -0.20 4.44
C ARG A 6 -8.01 1.00 3.51
N PHE A 7 -8.17 2.18 4.08
CA PHE A 7 -8.22 3.45 3.37
C PHE A 7 -7.63 4.56 4.22
N GLY A 8 -6.99 5.52 3.56
CA GLY A 8 -6.74 6.84 4.13
C GLY A 8 -8.05 7.57 4.43
N ARG A 9 -7.94 8.66 5.15
CA ARG A 9 -9.07 9.53 5.48
C ARG A 9 -8.75 10.95 5.05
N THR A 10 -9.76 11.62 4.49
CA THR A 10 -9.67 13.04 4.14
C THR A 10 -9.66 13.92 5.37
N ILE A 11 -9.28 15.17 5.20
CA ILE A 11 -9.38 16.20 6.27
C ILE A 11 -10.82 16.69 6.47
N TYR A 12 -11.68 16.48 5.49
CA TYR A 12 -13.10 16.86 5.56
C TYR A 12 -13.99 15.65 5.90
N SER A 13 -15.18 15.94 6.36
CA SER A 13 -16.15 14.93 6.78
C SER A 13 -16.95 14.36 5.63
N GLN A 14 -17.39 13.12 5.81
CA GLN A 14 -18.37 12.47 4.96
C GLN A 14 -19.79 12.84 5.46
N GLY A 15 -20.59 13.42 4.56
CA GLY A 15 -21.98 13.75 4.84
C GLY A 15 -22.19 14.91 5.82
N ARG A 16 -23.36 14.93 6.45
CA ARG A 16 -23.76 16.00 7.37
C ARG A 16 -23.18 15.75 8.76
N LEU A 17 -22.46 16.73 9.28
CA LEU A 17 -21.96 16.68 10.65
C LEU A 17 -23.06 16.93 11.66
N THR A 18 -23.09 16.11 12.69
CA THR A 18 -23.89 16.31 13.91
C THR A 18 -22.99 16.14 15.14
N PRO A 19 -23.39 16.58 16.33
CA PRO A 19 -22.59 16.37 17.54
C PRO A 19 -22.31 14.90 17.89
N THR A 20 -23.15 13.99 17.42
CA THR A 20 -23.08 12.55 17.72
C THR A 20 -22.75 11.68 16.53
N ASP A 21 -22.78 12.24 15.33
CA ASP A 21 -22.52 11.51 14.09
C ASP A 21 -21.55 12.33 13.22
N TYR A 22 -20.31 11.89 13.18
CA TYR A 22 -19.25 12.50 12.41
C TYR A 22 -18.21 11.46 11.99
N GLY A 23 -17.61 11.67 10.83
CA GLY A 23 -16.55 10.83 10.31
C GLY A 23 -15.86 11.51 9.14
N ARG A 24 -14.60 11.20 8.91
CA ARG A 24 -13.87 11.66 7.75
C ARG A 24 -14.13 10.73 6.56
N ASP A 25 -14.18 11.30 5.37
CA ASP A 25 -14.42 10.55 4.15
C ASP A 25 -13.25 9.61 3.82
N HIS A 26 -13.52 8.58 3.04
CA HIS A 26 -12.52 7.64 2.56
C HIS A 26 -11.60 8.28 1.54
N HIS A 27 -10.29 8.03 1.66
CA HIS A 27 -9.30 8.54 0.73
C HIS A 27 -8.37 7.41 0.24
N PRO A 28 -8.64 6.84 -0.94
CA PRO A 28 -7.90 5.65 -1.43
C PRO A 28 -6.49 5.97 -1.92
N ARG A 29 -6.19 7.24 -2.23
CA ARG A 29 -4.91 7.64 -2.83
C ARG A 29 -3.75 7.71 -1.85
N CYS A 30 -4.05 7.89 -0.56
CA CYS A 30 -3.05 8.17 0.45
C CYS A 30 -3.37 7.46 1.75
N PHE A 31 -2.52 6.55 2.18
CA PHE A 31 -2.63 5.87 3.47
C PHE A 31 -1.27 5.32 3.90
N SER A 32 -1.09 5.14 5.20
CA SER A 32 0.14 4.62 5.80
C SER A 32 0.06 3.12 6.04
N LEU A 33 1.21 2.46 5.92
CA LEU A 33 1.40 1.05 6.23
C LEU A 33 2.50 0.91 7.28
N TRP A 34 2.41 -0.11 8.10
CA TRP A 34 3.46 -0.49 9.02
C TRP A 34 3.89 -1.94 8.77
N MET A 35 5.20 -2.16 8.70
CA MET A 35 5.80 -3.49 8.47
C MET A 35 6.93 -3.75 9.47
N ALA A 36 7.06 -4.99 9.95
CA ALA A 36 8.18 -5.40 10.78
C ALA A 36 8.53 -6.89 10.60
N GLY A 37 9.78 -7.21 10.77
CA GLY A 37 10.33 -8.57 10.68
C GLY A 37 10.63 -9.01 9.24
N GLY A 38 11.03 -10.26 9.06
CA GLY A 38 11.13 -10.92 7.74
C GLY A 38 11.99 -10.23 6.69
N GLY A 39 13.11 -9.59 7.03
CA GLY A 39 13.96 -8.86 6.08
C GLY A 39 13.50 -7.43 5.80
N VAL A 40 12.54 -6.91 6.57
CA VAL A 40 12.17 -5.51 6.53
C VAL A 40 13.18 -4.69 7.34
N LYS A 41 13.63 -3.58 6.77
CA LYS A 41 14.55 -2.68 7.42
C LYS A 41 13.87 -1.93 8.57
N GLY A 42 14.36 -2.10 9.79
CA GLY A 42 13.81 -1.45 10.98
C GLY A 42 14.11 0.05 11.04
N GLY A 43 13.20 0.84 11.64
CA GLY A 43 13.41 2.28 11.90
C GLY A 43 13.36 3.17 10.65
N VAL A 44 12.88 2.68 9.52
CA VAL A 44 12.78 3.45 8.27
C VAL A 44 11.38 3.99 8.10
N VAL A 45 11.29 5.25 7.71
CA VAL A 45 10.07 5.86 7.14
C VAL A 45 10.32 6.05 5.66
N HIS A 46 9.44 5.51 4.82
CA HIS A 46 9.53 5.58 3.35
C HIS A 46 8.28 6.22 2.79
N GLY A 47 8.48 7.23 1.97
CA GLY A 47 7.41 8.04 1.42
C GLY A 47 6.95 9.17 2.36
N GLU A 48 6.37 10.19 1.76
CA GLU A 48 5.89 11.38 2.45
C GLU A 48 4.62 11.89 1.79
N THR A 49 3.70 12.41 2.61
CA THR A 49 2.48 13.06 2.15
C THR A 49 2.58 14.56 2.27
N ASP A 50 1.70 15.29 1.59
CA ASP A 50 1.48 16.70 1.87
C ASP A 50 0.92 16.92 3.29
N ASP A 51 0.91 18.17 3.74
CA ASP A 51 0.49 18.55 5.10
C ASP A 51 -0.96 18.13 5.43
N PHE A 52 -1.77 17.94 4.41
CA PHE A 52 -3.16 17.50 4.55
C PHE A 52 -3.34 15.99 4.41
N SER A 53 -2.24 15.24 4.21
CA SER A 53 -2.29 13.79 3.93
C SER A 53 -3.19 13.45 2.73
N TYR A 54 -3.29 14.36 1.78
CA TYR A 54 -4.17 14.23 0.62
C TYR A 54 -3.44 13.68 -0.61
N ASN A 55 -2.19 14.07 -0.83
CA ASN A 55 -1.35 13.56 -1.90
C ASN A 55 -0.05 12.99 -1.37
N ILE A 56 0.52 12.03 -2.09
CA ILE A 56 1.87 11.54 -1.84
C ILE A 56 2.82 12.45 -2.63
N VAL A 57 3.76 13.09 -1.93
CA VAL A 57 4.70 14.07 -2.52
C VAL A 57 6.11 13.50 -2.70
N LYS A 58 6.43 12.39 -2.01
CA LYS A 58 7.74 11.76 -2.09
C LYS A 58 7.63 10.25 -2.04
N ASP A 59 8.47 9.58 -2.83
CA ASP A 59 8.66 8.12 -2.87
C ASP A 59 7.33 7.34 -2.87
N PRO A 60 6.45 7.54 -3.85
CA PRO A 60 5.14 6.88 -3.89
C PRO A 60 5.30 5.38 -4.06
N VAL A 61 4.52 4.62 -3.29
CA VAL A 61 4.44 3.16 -3.39
C VAL A 61 3.03 2.77 -3.79
N HIS A 62 2.88 2.19 -4.97
CA HIS A 62 1.59 1.66 -5.39
C HIS A 62 1.30 0.34 -4.67
N ILE A 63 0.02 0.00 -4.47
CA ILE A 63 -0.37 -1.24 -3.78
C ILE A 63 0.21 -2.49 -4.45
N ARG A 64 0.38 -2.49 -5.76
CA ARG A 64 1.01 -3.59 -6.49
C ARG A 64 2.50 -3.73 -6.19
N ASP A 65 3.23 -2.62 -5.98
CA ASP A 65 4.63 -2.62 -5.57
C ASP A 65 4.78 -3.16 -4.15
N PHE A 66 3.85 -2.80 -3.29
CA PHE A 66 3.74 -3.36 -1.95
C PHE A 66 3.53 -4.88 -1.98
N GLN A 67 2.60 -5.37 -2.81
CA GLN A 67 2.37 -6.81 -2.99
C GLN A 67 3.60 -7.52 -3.56
N ALA A 68 4.27 -6.92 -4.56
CA ALA A 68 5.52 -7.46 -5.10
C ALA A 68 6.62 -7.54 -4.03
N THR A 69 6.70 -6.55 -3.14
CA THR A 69 7.65 -6.51 -2.04
C THR A 69 7.37 -7.61 -1.01
N ILE A 70 6.11 -7.83 -0.65
CA ILE A 70 5.72 -8.94 0.23
C ILE A 70 6.09 -10.30 -0.39
N LEU A 71 5.77 -10.52 -1.66
CA LEU A 71 6.12 -11.76 -2.35
C LEU A 71 7.63 -11.98 -2.35
N HIS A 72 8.40 -10.92 -2.61
CA HIS A 72 9.87 -10.98 -2.55
C HIS A 72 10.38 -11.39 -1.17
N LEU A 73 9.81 -10.86 -0.08
CA LEU A 73 10.16 -11.26 1.29
C LEU A 73 9.86 -12.74 1.58
N PHE A 74 8.90 -13.33 0.88
CA PHE A 74 8.64 -14.78 0.92
C PHE A 74 9.51 -15.60 -0.05
N GLY A 75 10.44 -14.96 -0.76
CA GLY A 75 11.29 -15.63 -1.76
C GLY A 75 10.55 -15.95 -3.07
N ILE A 76 9.40 -15.35 -3.30
CA ILE A 76 8.56 -15.58 -4.47
C ILE A 76 8.79 -14.47 -5.51
N ASP A 77 9.15 -14.87 -6.74
CA ASP A 77 9.22 -13.94 -7.88
C ASP A 77 7.81 -13.61 -8.35
N HIS A 78 7.35 -12.39 -8.07
CA HIS A 78 6.02 -11.91 -8.44
C HIS A 78 5.73 -11.91 -9.95
N LYS A 79 6.77 -11.89 -10.80
CA LYS A 79 6.62 -11.94 -12.27
C LYS A 79 6.33 -13.35 -12.75
N ARG A 80 6.89 -14.35 -12.09
CA ARG A 80 6.76 -15.77 -12.43
C ARG A 80 5.60 -16.45 -11.71
N PHE A 81 5.18 -15.89 -10.59
CA PHE A 81 4.07 -16.45 -9.81
C PHE A 81 2.74 -16.08 -10.46
N THR A 82 2.20 -17.04 -11.21
CA THR A 82 0.95 -16.88 -11.97
C THR A 82 -0.04 -17.99 -11.62
N HIS A 83 -1.31 -17.67 -11.73
CA HIS A 83 -2.40 -18.63 -11.61
C HIS A 83 -3.25 -18.61 -12.89
N LYS A 84 -3.48 -19.80 -13.47
CA LYS A 84 -4.33 -19.90 -14.66
C LYS A 84 -5.80 -19.67 -14.30
N HIS A 85 -6.37 -18.63 -14.88
CA HIS A 85 -7.78 -18.32 -14.74
C HIS A 85 -8.36 -17.96 -16.11
N ARG A 86 -9.36 -18.73 -16.58
CA ARG A 86 -10.03 -18.50 -17.87
C ARG A 86 -9.07 -18.35 -19.06
N GLY A 87 -7.99 -19.15 -19.09
CA GLY A 87 -7.02 -19.14 -20.16
C GLY A 87 -5.93 -18.04 -20.04
N LEU A 88 -5.98 -17.22 -19.02
CA LEU A 88 -4.98 -16.18 -18.73
C LEU A 88 -4.09 -16.56 -17.55
N ASP A 89 -2.82 -16.22 -17.63
CA ASP A 89 -1.90 -16.31 -16.51
C ASP A 89 -2.03 -15.06 -15.62
N ALA A 90 -2.93 -15.14 -14.64
CA ALA A 90 -3.21 -14.05 -13.71
C ALA A 90 -2.08 -13.94 -12.66
N LYS A 91 -1.61 -12.72 -12.41
CA LYS A 91 -0.61 -12.38 -11.37
C LYS A 91 -1.28 -11.72 -10.18
N LEU A 92 -0.75 -11.94 -8.98
CA LEU A 92 -1.23 -11.24 -7.77
C LEU A 92 -0.99 -9.72 -7.81
N THR A 93 -0.01 -9.28 -8.59
CA THR A 93 0.30 -7.87 -8.81
C THR A 93 -0.52 -7.21 -9.93
N GLY A 94 -1.40 -7.99 -10.58
CA GLY A 94 -2.19 -7.51 -11.71
C GLY A 94 -1.45 -7.49 -13.05
N VAL A 95 -2.02 -6.82 -14.04
CA VAL A 95 -1.49 -6.77 -15.42
C VAL A 95 -0.43 -5.70 -15.61
N GLU A 96 -0.48 -4.62 -14.84
CA GLU A 96 0.48 -3.54 -14.95
C GLU A 96 1.80 -3.88 -14.26
N PRO A 97 2.92 -3.27 -14.67
CA PRO A 97 4.22 -3.53 -14.07
C PRO A 97 4.22 -3.16 -12.59
N ALA A 98 4.84 -4.04 -11.78
CA ALA A 98 5.09 -3.82 -10.37
C ALA A 98 6.59 -3.95 -10.09
N ARG A 99 7.08 -3.20 -9.09
CA ARG A 99 8.46 -3.26 -8.63
C ARG A 99 8.55 -3.66 -7.15
N VAL A 100 9.64 -4.31 -6.79
CA VAL A 100 10.00 -4.51 -5.38
C VAL A 100 10.56 -3.20 -4.83
N VAL A 101 10.02 -2.72 -3.73
CA VAL A 101 10.49 -1.51 -3.02
C VAL A 101 11.70 -1.91 -2.16
N ARG A 102 12.89 -1.86 -2.77
CA ARG A 102 14.14 -2.31 -2.12
C ARG A 102 14.58 -1.40 -0.98
N GLU A 103 14.16 -0.17 -1.00
CA GLU A 103 14.49 0.88 -0.04
C GLU A 103 14.00 0.56 1.38
N VAL A 104 12.97 -0.29 1.51
CA VAL A 104 12.42 -0.74 2.81
C VAL A 104 12.95 -2.12 3.24
N LEU A 105 13.85 -2.73 2.46
CA LEU A 105 14.42 -4.03 2.74
C LEU A 105 15.79 -3.91 3.43
N ALA A 106 16.09 -4.88 4.30
CA ALA A 106 17.37 -5.00 5.00
C ALA A 106 18.47 -5.52 4.08
#